data_5f657100c61e885e036cfbb24350a01a
#
_entry.id   5f657100c61e885e036cfbb24350a01a
#
_cell.length_a   1.000
_cell.length_b   1.000
_cell.length_c   1.000
_cell.angle_alpha   90.00
_cell.angle_beta   90.00
_cell.angle_gamma   90.00
#
_symmetry.space_group_name_H-M   'P 1'
#
loop_
_entity.id
_entity.type
_entity.pdbx_description
1 polymer ?
#
loop_
_entity_poly.entity_id
_entity_poly.type
_entity_poly.pdbx_seq_one_letter_code
_entity_poly.pdbx_strand_id
1 'polypeptide(L)'
;MAYKVDYKIVECMQKKNSCYRQGITHKKVGIIRHNTGAGNPYLKRYVDDPERLGKNTYGNHWNQTQTGSNRKMVHYFVGLDKNNVVRIYHVMPDNYVCWGNGSHPRTGKSCNRTHIQYEISPFSWHI
;
A
#
# COMPACT_ATOMS: atom_id res chain seq x y z
N MET A 1 -18.83 -16.46 3.10
CA MET A 1 -18.83 -16.26 1.64
C MET A 1 -17.41 -16.03 1.16
N ALA A 2 -16.95 -16.82 0.21
CA ALA A 2 -15.63 -16.63 -0.37
C ALA A 2 -15.65 -15.50 -1.40
N TYR A 3 -14.63 -14.63 -1.37
CA TYR A 3 -14.47 -13.58 -2.35
C TYR A 3 -13.83 -14.13 -3.62
N LYS A 4 -14.24 -13.57 -4.76
CA LYS A 4 -13.50 -13.77 -6.01
C LYS A 4 -12.15 -13.08 -5.92
N VAL A 5 -11.11 -13.74 -6.42
CA VAL A 5 -9.74 -13.18 -6.44
C VAL A 5 -9.27 -13.06 -7.88
N ASP A 6 -8.78 -11.89 -8.23
CA ASP A 6 -8.06 -11.68 -9.47
C ASP A 6 -6.57 -11.54 -9.15
N TYR A 7 -5.77 -12.52 -9.55
CA TYR A 7 -4.34 -12.58 -9.28
C TYR A 7 -3.49 -11.69 -10.18
N LYS A 8 -4.09 -11.08 -11.19
CA LYS A 8 -3.35 -10.17 -12.08
C LYS A 8 -3.00 -8.90 -11.31
N ILE A 9 -1.71 -8.58 -11.25
CA ILE A 9 -1.24 -7.35 -10.62
C ILE A 9 -1.66 -6.14 -11.43
N VAL A 10 -2.33 -5.20 -10.81
CA VAL A 10 -2.71 -3.92 -11.40
C VAL A 10 -1.60 -2.91 -11.17
N GLU A 11 -0.98 -2.44 -12.23
CA GLU A 11 0.04 -1.39 -12.17
C GLU A 11 -0.66 -0.03 -12.06
N CYS A 12 -0.52 0.62 -10.91
CA CYS A 12 -1.16 1.91 -10.64
C CYS A 12 -0.27 2.76 -9.73
N MET A 13 0.77 3.34 -10.31
CA MET A 13 1.73 4.15 -9.55
C MET A 13 1.06 5.38 -8.94
N GLN A 14 1.21 5.55 -7.64
CA GLN A 14 0.64 6.66 -6.87
C GLN A 14 1.62 7.84 -6.86
N LYS A 15 1.71 8.52 -7.99
CA LYS A 15 2.76 9.50 -8.30
C LYS A 15 2.70 10.79 -7.48
N LYS A 16 1.57 11.07 -6.85
CA LYS A 16 1.39 12.26 -6.00
C LYS A 16 1.85 12.02 -4.55
N ASN A 17 2.08 10.77 -4.17
CA ASN A 17 2.58 10.45 -2.84
C ASN A 17 4.01 10.96 -2.67
N SER A 18 4.32 11.47 -1.48
CA SER A 18 5.64 12.04 -1.17
C SER A 18 6.79 11.03 -1.35
N CYS A 19 6.53 9.76 -1.07
CA CYS A 19 7.50 8.68 -1.27
C CYS A 19 7.88 8.53 -2.75
N TYR A 20 6.89 8.55 -3.65
CA TYR A 20 7.14 8.50 -5.09
C TYR A 20 7.91 9.73 -5.58
N ARG A 21 7.52 10.91 -5.12
CA ARG A 21 8.18 12.17 -5.50
C ARG A 21 9.61 12.23 -5.04
N GLN A 22 9.92 11.66 -3.89
CA GLN A 22 11.28 11.59 -3.37
C GLN A 22 12.15 10.67 -4.24
N GLY A 23 11.59 9.56 -4.71
CA GLY A 23 12.23 8.67 -5.68
C GLY A 23 13.57 8.07 -5.21
N ILE A 24 13.76 7.91 -3.92
CA ILE A 24 14.98 7.30 -3.38
C ILE A 24 14.93 5.81 -3.64
N THR A 25 16.01 5.26 -4.20
CA THR A 25 16.12 3.85 -4.53
C THR A 25 17.09 3.12 -3.60
N HIS A 26 16.83 1.85 -3.39
CA HIS A 26 17.72 0.97 -2.64
C HIS A 26 17.51 -0.47 -3.07
N LYS A 27 18.57 -1.26 -3.07
CA LYS A 27 18.49 -2.70 -3.36
C LYS A 27 17.64 -3.39 -2.30
N LYS A 28 16.72 -4.26 -2.73
CA LYS A 28 15.84 -5.03 -1.84
C LYS A 28 16.46 -6.40 -1.54
N VAL A 29 16.32 -6.81 -0.29
CA VAL A 29 16.85 -8.09 0.22
C VAL A 29 15.76 -8.94 0.87
N GLY A 30 14.51 -8.49 0.91
CA GLY A 30 13.41 -9.25 1.49
C GLY A 30 12.07 -8.57 1.28
N ILE A 31 11.03 -9.17 1.85
CA ILE A 31 9.64 -8.72 1.74
C ILE A 31 9.04 -8.67 3.15
N ILE A 32 8.30 -7.62 3.46
CA ILE A 32 7.58 -7.48 4.72
C ILE A 32 6.08 -7.31 4.45
N ARG A 33 5.28 -8.08 5.18
CA ARG A 33 3.84 -7.97 5.21
C ARG A 33 3.40 -7.03 6.33
N HIS A 34 2.45 -6.16 6.00
CA HIS A 34 1.70 -5.35 6.96
C HIS A 34 0.22 -5.67 6.87
N ASN A 35 -0.49 -5.51 7.98
CA ASN A 35 -1.94 -5.43 7.98
C ASN A 35 -2.34 -3.96 8.05
N THR A 36 -3.35 -3.56 7.28
CA THR A 36 -3.86 -2.20 7.37
C THR A 36 -4.52 -2.00 8.73
N GLY A 37 -4.24 -0.87 9.37
CA GLY A 37 -4.80 -0.56 10.70
C GLY A 37 -6.22 0.00 10.67
N ALA A 38 -6.76 0.32 9.49
CA ALA A 38 -8.01 1.06 9.38
C ALA A 38 -9.29 0.20 9.47
N GLY A 39 -9.18 -1.12 9.48
CA GLY A 39 -10.33 -2.01 9.53
C GLY A 39 -11.22 -1.97 8.29
N ASN A 40 -10.75 -1.39 7.19
CA ASN A 40 -11.50 -1.20 5.96
C ASN A 40 -10.98 -2.17 4.89
N PRO A 41 -11.82 -3.08 4.36
CA PRO A 41 -11.38 -4.05 3.35
C PRO A 41 -11.21 -3.44 1.95
N TYR A 42 -11.69 -2.24 1.71
CA TYR A 42 -11.71 -1.63 0.38
C TYR A 42 -10.44 -0.85 0.09
N LEU A 43 -9.81 -1.14 -1.05
CA LEU A 43 -8.56 -0.49 -1.46
C LEU A 43 -8.70 1.00 -1.71
N LYS A 44 -9.89 1.50 -2.02
CA LYS A 44 -10.11 2.95 -2.21
C LYS A 44 -9.72 3.80 -1.00
N ARG A 45 -9.63 3.20 0.18
CA ARG A 45 -9.15 3.88 1.39
C ARG A 45 -7.71 4.34 1.23
N TYR A 46 -6.90 3.61 0.46
CA TYR A 46 -5.47 3.84 0.34
C TYR A 46 -5.02 4.21 -1.07
N VAL A 47 -5.63 3.63 -2.08
CA VAL A 47 -5.21 3.70 -3.48
C VAL A 47 -6.20 4.54 -4.28
N ASP A 48 -5.67 5.49 -5.05
CA ASP A 48 -6.45 6.36 -5.91
C ASP A 48 -6.55 5.73 -7.31
N ASP A 49 -7.64 5.03 -7.55
CA ASP A 49 -8.04 4.47 -8.85
C ASP A 49 -9.57 4.41 -8.91
N PRO A 50 -10.24 5.56 -9.15
CA PRO A 50 -11.69 5.64 -9.04
C PRO A 50 -12.46 4.68 -9.95
N GLU A 51 -11.94 4.41 -11.15
CA GLU A 51 -12.63 3.53 -12.10
C GLU A 51 -12.81 2.12 -11.56
N ARG A 52 -11.75 1.53 -10.99
CA ARG A 52 -11.78 0.15 -10.46
C ARG A 52 -12.19 0.06 -9.01
N LEU A 53 -11.72 1.01 -8.21
CA LEU A 53 -11.86 0.93 -6.76
C LEU A 53 -13.05 1.70 -6.23
N GLY A 54 -13.57 2.66 -7.01
CA GLY A 54 -14.57 3.60 -6.56
C GLY A 54 -13.94 4.88 -6.02
N LYS A 55 -14.74 5.94 -5.95
CA LYS A 55 -14.30 7.24 -5.48
C LYS A 55 -14.14 7.24 -3.96
N ASN A 56 -13.02 7.74 -3.48
CA ASN A 56 -12.79 8.00 -2.07
C ASN A 56 -13.31 9.42 -1.74
N THR A 57 -14.53 9.49 -1.23
CA THR A 57 -15.17 10.78 -0.94
C THR A 57 -14.60 11.50 0.28
N TYR A 58 -13.87 10.76 1.15
CA TYR A 58 -13.20 11.34 2.32
C TYR A 58 -11.85 11.99 1.97
N GLY A 59 -11.33 11.76 0.77
CA GLY A 59 -10.05 12.31 0.34
C GLY A 59 -8.86 11.81 1.15
N ASN A 60 -8.94 10.63 1.74
CA ASN A 60 -7.92 10.10 2.64
C ASN A 60 -7.08 8.96 2.06
N HIS A 61 -7.10 8.76 0.74
CA HIS A 61 -6.17 7.85 0.07
C HIS A 61 -4.75 8.42 0.14
N TRP A 62 -3.78 7.57 -0.15
CA TRP A 62 -2.36 7.92 0.02
C TRP A 62 -1.71 8.56 -1.21
N ASN A 63 -2.44 8.74 -2.30
CA ASN A 63 -1.92 9.40 -3.51
C ASN A 63 -1.97 10.93 -3.38
N GLN A 64 -1.26 11.44 -2.40
CA GLN A 64 -1.20 12.87 -2.12
C GLN A 64 0.06 13.18 -1.31
N THR A 65 0.41 14.45 -1.23
CA THR A 65 1.53 14.90 -0.40
C THR A 65 1.26 14.58 1.06
N GLN A 66 2.24 13.97 1.70
CA GLN A 66 2.21 13.65 3.12
C GLN A 66 3.41 14.31 3.80
N THR A 67 3.26 14.71 5.07
CA THR A 67 4.30 15.41 5.81
C THR A 67 4.51 14.78 7.19
N GLY A 68 5.74 14.87 7.71
CA GLY A 68 6.09 14.44 9.05
C GLY A 68 5.76 12.97 9.32
N SER A 69 5.14 12.69 10.45
CA SER A 69 4.74 11.34 10.86
C SER A 69 3.61 10.74 10.02
N ASN A 70 2.97 11.53 9.16
CA ASN A 70 1.91 11.06 8.26
C ASN A 70 2.46 10.46 6.97
N ARG A 71 3.75 10.46 6.77
CA ARG A 71 4.38 9.85 5.59
C ARG A 71 4.27 8.34 5.66
N LYS A 72 3.46 7.77 4.77
CA LYS A 72 3.19 6.33 4.71
C LYS A 72 3.07 5.90 3.26
N MET A 73 3.73 4.81 2.93
CA MET A 73 3.55 4.13 1.65
C MET A 73 4.15 2.73 1.72
N VAL A 74 3.62 1.86 0.89
CA VAL A 74 4.13 0.51 0.64
C VAL A 74 4.18 0.29 -0.86
N HIS A 75 4.75 -0.83 -1.31
CA HIS A 75 4.89 -1.13 -2.73
C HIS A 75 3.64 -1.77 -3.32
N TYR A 76 2.92 -2.58 -2.53
CA TYR A 76 1.74 -3.31 -2.95
C TYR A 76 0.64 -3.23 -1.91
N PHE A 77 -0.60 -3.22 -2.40
CA PHE A 77 -1.79 -3.40 -1.58
C PHE A 77 -2.61 -4.57 -2.07
N VAL A 78 -3.17 -5.35 -1.15
CA VAL A 78 -4.12 -6.42 -1.44
C VAL A 78 -5.42 -6.11 -0.70
N GLY A 79 -6.53 -6.07 -1.43
CA GLY A 79 -7.83 -5.77 -0.84
C GLY A 79 -8.95 -5.78 -1.88
N LEU A 80 -10.11 -5.31 -1.49
CA LEU A 80 -11.31 -5.35 -2.34
C LEU A 80 -11.41 -4.14 -3.26
N ASP A 81 -11.85 -4.40 -4.50
CA ASP A 81 -12.30 -3.35 -5.41
C ASP A 81 -13.77 -2.99 -5.16
N LYS A 82 -14.33 -2.10 -5.99
CA LYS A 82 -15.73 -1.66 -5.87
C LYS A 82 -16.76 -2.77 -6.07
N ASN A 83 -16.36 -3.90 -6.68
CA ASN A 83 -17.22 -5.05 -6.95
C ASN A 83 -16.96 -6.22 -6.00
N ASN A 84 -16.25 -5.97 -4.89
CA ASN A 84 -15.86 -6.97 -3.90
C ASN A 84 -14.97 -8.09 -4.46
N VAL A 85 -14.18 -7.78 -5.48
CA VAL A 85 -13.15 -8.67 -6.00
C VAL A 85 -11.83 -8.33 -5.31
N VAL A 86 -11.12 -9.33 -4.82
CA VAL A 86 -9.79 -9.15 -4.24
C VAL A 86 -8.80 -8.82 -5.36
N ARG A 87 -8.12 -7.69 -5.23
CA ARG A 87 -7.14 -7.18 -6.20
C ARG A 87 -5.77 -7.00 -5.56
N ILE A 88 -4.74 -7.12 -6.39
CA ILE A 88 -3.36 -6.81 -6.03
C ILE A 88 -2.94 -5.58 -6.80
N TYR A 89 -2.61 -4.50 -6.09
CA TYR A 89 -2.17 -3.24 -6.69
C TYR A 89 -0.69 -3.01 -6.44
N HIS A 90 0.05 -2.74 -7.49
CA HIS A 90 1.43 -2.28 -7.45
C HIS A 90 1.44 -0.76 -7.57
N VAL A 91 1.85 -0.07 -6.51
CA VAL A 91 1.64 1.38 -6.36
C VAL A 91 2.94 2.18 -6.31
N MET A 92 4.07 1.52 -6.06
CA MET A 92 5.41 2.11 -6.06
C MET A 92 6.38 1.19 -6.80
N PRO A 93 7.38 1.73 -7.53
CA PRO A 93 8.45 0.89 -8.08
C PRO A 93 9.14 0.08 -6.98
N ASP A 94 9.43 -1.19 -7.24
CA ASP A 94 9.96 -2.11 -6.23
C ASP A 94 11.25 -1.62 -5.58
N ASN A 95 12.10 -0.91 -6.33
CA ASN A 95 13.37 -0.42 -5.81
C ASN A 95 13.26 0.92 -5.04
N TYR A 96 12.07 1.51 -4.96
CA TYR A 96 11.88 2.74 -4.19
C TYR A 96 11.86 2.45 -2.69
N VAL A 97 12.38 3.41 -1.91
CA VAL A 97 12.26 3.38 -0.45
C VAL A 97 10.85 3.79 -0.06
N CYS A 98 10.13 2.91 0.62
CA CYS A 98 8.79 3.17 1.14
C CYS A 98 8.81 3.30 2.66
N TRP A 99 7.88 4.10 3.21
CA TRP A 99 7.82 4.40 4.64
C TRP A 99 6.67 3.65 5.32
N GLY A 100 6.75 2.31 5.34
CA GLY A 100 5.76 1.45 5.99
C GLY A 100 6.19 0.93 7.36
N ASN A 101 7.48 1.05 7.69
CA ASN A 101 8.05 0.50 8.91
C ASN A 101 8.58 1.59 9.83
N GLY A 102 8.47 1.36 11.15
CA GLY A 102 9.21 2.11 12.14
C GLY A 102 10.67 1.65 12.25
N SER A 103 11.45 2.31 13.09
CA SER A 103 12.82 1.91 13.40
C SER A 103 12.85 0.76 14.41
N HIS A 104 13.85 -0.11 14.28
CA HIS A 104 14.08 -1.17 15.24
C HIS A 104 14.46 -0.57 16.61
N PRO A 105 13.86 -1.03 17.74
CA PRO A 105 14.09 -0.41 19.04
C PRO A 105 15.53 -0.39 19.53
N ARG A 106 16.33 -1.41 19.18
CA ARG A 106 17.73 -1.51 19.60
C ARG A 106 18.70 -0.80 18.68
N THR A 107 18.51 -0.93 17.37
CA THR A 107 19.49 -0.52 16.37
C THR A 107 19.19 0.83 15.75
N GLY A 108 17.97 1.35 15.91
CA GLY A 108 17.50 2.52 15.21
C GLY A 108 17.35 2.34 13.70
N LYS A 109 17.57 1.13 13.18
CA LYS A 109 17.50 0.81 11.75
C LYS A 109 16.07 0.47 11.36
N SER A 110 15.71 0.81 10.13
CA SER A 110 14.41 0.52 9.55
C SER A 110 14.55 -0.33 8.30
N CYS A 111 13.59 -1.25 8.08
CA CYS A 111 13.49 -2.02 6.84
C CYS A 111 12.92 -1.22 5.66
N ASN A 112 12.66 0.07 5.82
CA ASN A 112 12.13 0.92 4.74
C ASN A 112 13.02 0.92 3.49
N ARG A 113 14.34 0.86 3.66
CA ARG A 113 15.29 0.85 2.54
C ARG A 113 15.45 -0.52 1.90
N THR A 114 15.40 -1.58 2.70
CA THR A 114 15.91 -2.91 2.30
C THR A 114 14.83 -3.90 1.91
N HIS A 115 13.55 -3.59 2.16
CA HIS A 115 12.46 -4.55 1.96
C HIS A 115 11.37 -4.00 1.05
N ILE A 116 10.87 -4.87 0.18
CA ILE A 116 9.58 -4.67 -0.49
C ILE A 116 8.50 -4.85 0.58
N GLN A 117 7.52 -3.97 0.58
CA GLN A 117 6.46 -3.95 1.58
C GLN A 117 5.11 -4.12 0.91
N TYR A 118 4.24 -4.90 1.53
CA TYR A 118 2.85 -4.97 1.08
C TYR A 118 1.89 -4.97 2.26
N GLU A 119 0.72 -4.41 2.05
CA GLU A 119 -0.35 -4.41 3.04
C GLU A 119 -1.55 -5.21 2.56
N ILE A 120 -2.13 -5.99 3.47
CA ILE A 120 -3.37 -6.72 3.25
C ILE A 120 -4.47 -6.07 4.06
N SER A 121 -5.56 -5.70 3.38
CA SER A 121 -6.77 -5.22 4.01
C SER A 121 -7.53 -6.35 4.73
N PRO A 122 -8.34 -6.04 5.75
CA PRO A 122 -8.94 -7.05 6.62
C PRO A 122 -10.17 -7.73 6.02
N PHE A 123 -10.06 -8.27 4.82
CA PHE A 123 -11.14 -9.04 4.21
C PHE A 123 -11.04 -10.55 4.49
N SER A 124 -9.86 -11.03 4.86
CA SER A 124 -9.57 -12.47 4.93
C SER A 124 -10.36 -13.21 6.00
N TRP A 125 -10.77 -12.56 7.06
CA TRP A 125 -11.59 -13.19 8.10
C TRP A 125 -13.10 -13.11 7.84
N HIS A 126 -13.50 -12.58 6.71
CA HIS A 126 -14.87 -12.59 6.24
C HIS A 126 -15.14 -13.69 5.21
N ILE A 127 -14.14 -14.50 4.94
CA ILE A 127 -14.22 -15.59 3.97
C ILE A 127 -14.91 -16.81 4.59
#